data_e7369c22cc3d5d3ae9c2f37a24d5ad3d
#
_entry.id   e7369c22cc3d5d3ae9c2f37a24d5ad3d
#
_cell.length_a   1.000
_cell.length_b   1.000
_cell.length_c   1.000
_cell.angle_alpha   90.00
_cell.angle_beta   90.00
_cell.angle_gamma   90.00
#
_symmetry.space_group_name_H-M   'P 1'
#
loop_
_entity.id
_entity.type
_entity.pdbx_description
1 polymer ?
#
loop_
_entity_poly.entity_id
_entity_poly.type
_entity_poly.pdbx_seq_one_letter_code
_entity_poly.pdbx_strand_id
1 'polypeptide(L)'
;MTREELKSAAVAMLDRAYVPYSHFPVGAALECTDGTVYTGCNVENAAYPAGICAERNAIFHAVSAGERWFRRIVVAGKSEDFCVPCGVCRQVMREFAPQLEVICLNAAGEELALTLDQLLPYSFGPEYLK
;
A
#
# COMPACT_ATOMS: atom_id res chain seq x y z
N MET A 1 -10.13 12.77 -3.27
CA MET A 1 -11.10 11.64 -3.15
C MET A 1 -11.63 11.53 -1.75
N THR A 2 -12.87 11.10 -1.61
CA THR A 2 -13.39 10.70 -0.30
C THR A 2 -12.74 9.39 0.13
N ARG A 3 -12.85 9.06 1.41
CA ARG A 3 -12.36 7.78 1.94
C ARG A 3 -12.99 6.59 1.20
N GLU A 4 -14.29 6.64 0.95
CA GLU A 4 -14.99 5.56 0.25
C GLU A 4 -14.55 5.41 -1.20
N GLU A 5 -14.31 6.52 -1.89
CA GLU A 5 -13.77 6.50 -3.25
C GLU A 5 -12.36 5.90 -3.29
N LEU A 6 -11.53 6.25 -2.31
CA LEU A 6 -10.18 5.70 -2.21
C LEU A 6 -10.21 4.19 -1.94
N LYS A 7 -11.12 3.74 -1.07
CA LYS A 7 -11.33 2.31 -0.82
C LYS A 7 -11.76 1.59 -2.10
N SER A 8 -12.70 2.17 -2.85
CA SER A 8 -13.15 1.59 -4.11
C SER A 8 -12.03 1.50 -5.15
N ALA A 9 -11.15 2.50 -5.18
CA ALA A 9 -10.01 2.49 -6.09
C ALA A 9 -9.04 1.35 -5.78
N ALA A 10 -8.80 1.08 -4.48
CA ALA A 10 -7.95 -0.03 -4.06
C ALA A 10 -8.59 -1.39 -4.40
N VAL A 11 -9.89 -1.54 -4.14
CA VAL A 11 -10.62 -2.78 -4.44
C VAL A 11 -10.62 -3.07 -5.95
N ALA A 12 -10.76 -2.04 -6.78
CA ALA A 12 -10.74 -2.20 -8.24
C ALA A 12 -9.42 -2.80 -8.72
N MET A 13 -8.33 -2.57 -8.01
CA MET A 13 -7.01 -3.08 -8.40
C MET A 13 -6.86 -4.58 -8.16
N LEU A 14 -7.74 -5.19 -7.37
CA LEU A 14 -7.69 -6.65 -7.15
C LEU A 14 -7.80 -7.42 -8.47
N ASP A 15 -8.58 -6.93 -9.41
CA ASP A 15 -8.77 -7.58 -10.72
C ASP A 15 -7.57 -7.41 -11.65
N ARG A 16 -6.66 -6.53 -11.32
CA ARG A 16 -5.44 -6.28 -12.11
C ARG A 16 -4.24 -7.06 -11.59
N ALA A 17 -4.32 -7.62 -10.40
CA ALA A 17 -3.22 -8.34 -9.77
C ALA A 17 -2.79 -9.55 -10.61
N TYR A 18 -1.47 -9.75 -10.72
CA TYR A 18 -0.90 -10.90 -11.41
C TYR A 18 -0.31 -11.83 -10.35
N VAL A 19 -1.08 -12.86 -9.98
CA VAL A 19 -0.77 -13.73 -8.82
C VAL A 19 -0.88 -15.22 -9.15
N PRO A 20 -0.16 -15.70 -10.22
CA PRO A 20 -0.28 -17.08 -10.64
C PRO A 20 0.28 -18.09 -9.64
N TYR A 21 1.09 -17.65 -8.70
CA TYR A 21 1.76 -18.54 -7.72
C TYR A 21 1.01 -18.55 -6.39
N SER A 22 0.73 -17.40 -5.80
CA SER A 22 0.08 -17.33 -4.49
C SER A 22 -1.44 -17.39 -4.54
N HIS A 23 -2.04 -16.95 -5.64
CA HIS A 23 -3.47 -16.73 -5.79
C HIS A 23 -4.02 -15.76 -4.72
N PHE A 24 -3.16 -14.84 -4.26
CA PHE A 24 -3.48 -13.87 -3.21
C PHE A 24 -3.41 -12.44 -3.78
N PRO A 25 -4.50 -11.96 -4.41
CA PRO A 25 -4.48 -10.62 -5.00
C PRO A 25 -4.54 -9.54 -3.92
N VAL A 26 -3.81 -8.45 -4.15
CA VAL A 26 -3.80 -7.28 -3.29
C VAL A 26 -3.92 -6.05 -4.19
N GLY A 27 -4.73 -5.09 -3.75
CA GLY A 27 -4.86 -3.79 -4.41
C GLY A 27 -4.51 -2.68 -3.44
N ALA A 28 -3.97 -1.59 -3.96
CA ALA A 28 -3.63 -0.43 -3.14
C ALA A 28 -4.00 0.87 -3.84
N ALA A 29 -4.38 1.86 -3.05
CA ALA A 29 -4.62 3.22 -3.53
C ALA A 29 -3.97 4.18 -2.54
N LEU A 30 -3.02 4.98 -3.06
CA LEU A 30 -2.26 5.95 -2.29
C LEU A 30 -2.77 7.35 -2.60
N GLU A 31 -3.14 8.09 -1.56
CA GLU A 31 -3.52 9.49 -1.71
C GLU A 31 -2.37 10.38 -1.24
N CYS A 32 -1.93 11.26 -2.13
CA CYS A 32 -0.92 12.26 -1.82
C CYS A 32 -1.54 13.48 -1.15
N THR A 33 -0.71 14.32 -0.52
CA THR A 33 -1.20 15.49 0.20
C THR A 33 -1.88 16.52 -0.71
N ASP A 34 -1.55 16.52 -2.01
CA ASP A 34 -2.18 17.37 -3.01
C ASP A 34 -3.51 16.80 -3.55
N GLY A 35 -3.93 15.64 -3.04
CA GLY A 35 -5.16 14.97 -3.47
C GLY A 35 -5.02 14.03 -4.65
N THR A 36 -3.85 13.97 -5.30
CA THR A 36 -3.61 13.04 -6.40
C THR A 36 -3.57 11.60 -5.86
N VAL A 37 -4.16 10.66 -6.60
CA VAL A 37 -4.25 9.26 -6.21
C VAL A 37 -3.47 8.40 -7.20
N TYR A 38 -2.69 7.47 -6.66
CA TYR A 38 -1.96 6.46 -7.43
C TYR A 38 -2.36 5.09 -6.95
N THR A 39 -2.55 4.18 -7.89
CA THR A 39 -2.99 2.81 -7.57
C THR A 39 -1.90 1.80 -7.92
N GLY A 40 -1.99 0.63 -7.31
CA GLY A 40 -1.10 -0.48 -7.58
C GLY A 40 -1.77 -1.80 -7.27
N CYS A 41 -1.24 -2.86 -7.85
CA CYS A 41 -1.60 -4.24 -7.53
C CYS A 41 -0.31 -5.02 -7.35
N ASN A 42 -0.41 -6.20 -6.75
CA ASN A 42 0.76 -7.07 -6.65
C ASN A 42 0.98 -7.79 -7.99
N VAL A 43 2.26 -7.90 -8.35
CA VAL A 43 2.70 -8.56 -9.58
C VAL A 43 3.78 -9.55 -9.19
N GLU A 44 3.49 -10.83 -9.36
CA GLU A 44 4.41 -11.90 -9.02
C GLU A 44 5.32 -12.26 -10.20
N ASN A 45 6.39 -12.95 -9.90
CA ASN A 45 7.36 -13.38 -10.89
C ASN A 45 7.90 -14.75 -10.49
N ALA A 46 8.24 -15.59 -11.47
CA ALA A 46 8.87 -16.87 -11.21
C ALA A 46 10.20 -16.71 -10.46
N ALA A 47 10.89 -15.62 -10.69
CA ALA A 47 12.02 -15.18 -9.86
C ALA A 47 11.43 -14.33 -8.72
N TYR A 48 11.15 -14.92 -7.60
CA TYR A 48 10.39 -14.29 -6.52
C TYR A 48 10.87 -12.87 -6.13
N PRO A 49 12.17 -12.60 -6.03
CA PRO A 49 12.61 -11.23 -5.70
C PRO A 49 12.26 -10.18 -6.73
N ALA A 50 11.93 -10.57 -7.97
CA ALA A 50 11.57 -9.64 -9.04
C ALA A 50 10.12 -9.15 -8.95
N GLY A 51 9.29 -9.79 -8.11
CA GLY A 51 7.92 -9.36 -7.90
C GLY A 51 7.80 -8.11 -7.03
N ILE A 52 6.60 -7.56 -6.97
CA ILE A 52 6.33 -6.36 -6.17
C ILE A 52 4.97 -6.47 -5.49
N CYS A 53 4.87 -5.97 -4.26
CA CYS A 53 3.60 -5.85 -3.55
C CYS A 53 2.81 -4.65 -4.08
N ALA A 54 1.49 -4.70 -3.92
CA ALA A 54 0.58 -3.65 -4.37
C ALA A 54 0.95 -2.28 -3.79
N GLU A 55 1.28 -2.23 -2.52
CA GLU A 55 1.59 -0.99 -1.81
C GLU A 55 2.84 -0.33 -2.40
N ARG A 56 3.91 -1.10 -2.62
CA ARG A 56 5.13 -0.56 -3.23
C ARG A 56 4.89 -0.13 -4.67
N ASN A 57 4.06 -0.88 -5.41
CA ASN A 57 3.72 -0.52 -6.78
C ASN A 57 3.03 0.86 -6.82
N ALA A 58 2.07 1.10 -5.93
CA ALA A 58 1.39 2.39 -5.83
C ALA A 58 2.36 3.51 -5.42
N ILE A 59 3.22 3.27 -4.44
CA ILE A 59 4.19 4.25 -3.95
C ILE A 59 5.20 4.59 -5.04
N PHE A 60 5.75 3.59 -5.71
CA PHE A 60 6.76 3.81 -6.75
C PHE A 60 6.16 4.51 -7.96
N HIS A 61 4.89 4.24 -8.28
CA HIS A 61 4.15 4.96 -9.31
C HIS A 61 4.08 6.46 -8.95
N ALA A 62 3.71 6.78 -7.72
CA ALA A 62 3.64 8.15 -7.24
C ALA A 62 5.02 8.83 -7.26
N VAL A 63 6.05 8.15 -6.77
CA VAL A 63 7.42 8.68 -6.76
C VAL A 63 7.91 8.95 -8.18
N SER A 64 7.61 8.04 -9.12
CA SER A 64 7.97 8.22 -10.54
C SER A 64 7.26 9.41 -11.16
N ALA A 65 6.08 9.76 -10.66
CA ALA A 65 5.32 10.92 -11.13
C ALA A 65 5.75 12.23 -10.45
N GLY A 66 6.73 12.18 -9.55
CA GLY A 66 7.27 13.36 -8.88
C GLY A 66 6.74 13.61 -7.47
N GLU A 67 5.86 12.75 -6.97
CA GLU A 67 5.28 12.91 -5.63
C GLU A 67 6.26 12.47 -4.54
N ARG A 68 6.19 13.16 -3.40
CA ARG A 68 7.05 12.85 -2.23
C ARG A 68 6.27 12.91 -0.92
N TRP A 69 5.03 13.46 -0.92
CA TRP A 69 4.26 13.74 0.29
C TRP A 69 2.97 12.93 0.25
N PHE A 70 2.84 11.96 1.14
CA PHE A 70 1.75 10.99 1.14
C PHE A 70 0.89 11.19 2.39
N ARG A 71 -0.42 11.06 2.22
CA ARG A 71 -1.40 11.29 3.28
C ARG A 71 -1.93 9.99 3.85
N ARG A 72 -2.40 9.09 2.99
CA ARG A 72 -2.98 7.81 3.40
C ARG A 72 -2.91 6.80 2.27
N ILE A 73 -2.93 5.52 2.65
CA ILE A 73 -2.96 4.41 1.70
C ILE A 73 -4.03 3.41 2.12
N VAL A 74 -4.80 2.92 1.16
CA VAL A 74 -5.74 1.82 1.36
C VAL A 74 -5.13 0.57 0.77
N VAL A 75 -5.19 -0.53 1.53
CA VAL A 75 -4.71 -1.84 1.12
C VAL A 75 -5.89 -2.81 1.15
N ALA A 76 -6.23 -3.38 0.01
CA ALA A 76 -7.38 -4.28 -0.16
C ALA A 76 -6.94 -5.70 -0.46
N GLY A 77 -7.66 -6.67 0.09
CA GLY A 77 -7.46 -8.09 -0.19
C GLY A 77 -8.80 -8.83 -0.23
N LYS A 78 -8.77 -10.11 -0.56
CA LYS A 78 -9.97 -10.96 -0.63
C LYS A 78 -10.07 -11.96 0.53
N SER A 79 -9.19 -11.84 1.53
CA SER A 79 -9.19 -12.68 2.71
C SER A 79 -10.21 -12.19 3.74
N GLU A 80 -10.63 -13.07 4.63
CA GLU A 80 -11.46 -12.70 5.79
C GLU A 80 -10.70 -11.80 6.75
N ASP A 81 -9.38 -11.94 6.82
CA ASP A 81 -8.52 -11.11 7.66
C ASP A 81 -8.22 -9.79 6.96
N PHE A 82 -7.91 -8.76 7.77
CA PHE A 82 -7.46 -7.49 7.22
C PHE A 82 -6.14 -7.68 6.47
N CYS A 83 -6.06 -7.08 5.30
CA CYS A 83 -4.84 -7.12 4.48
C CYS A 83 -3.86 -6.07 4.96
N VAL A 84 -2.91 -6.47 5.82
CA VAL A 84 -1.89 -5.58 6.35
C VAL A 84 -0.65 -5.62 5.44
N PRO A 85 0.09 -4.50 5.32
CA PRO A 85 1.30 -4.48 4.50
C PRO A 85 2.41 -5.34 5.09
N CYS A 86 3.20 -5.98 4.22
CA CYS A 86 4.37 -6.74 4.65
C CYS A 86 5.46 -5.80 5.21
N GLY A 87 6.48 -6.37 5.85
CA GLY A 87 7.55 -5.59 6.45
C GLY A 87 8.33 -4.74 5.45
N VAL A 88 8.55 -5.25 4.24
CA VAL A 88 9.25 -4.50 3.19
C VAL A 88 8.45 -3.26 2.79
N CYS A 89 7.14 -3.41 2.61
CA CYS A 89 6.27 -2.28 2.27
C CYS A 89 6.20 -1.25 3.41
N ARG A 90 6.17 -1.71 4.66
CA ARG A 90 6.21 -0.82 5.82
C ARG A 90 7.48 0.03 5.84
N GLN A 91 8.62 -0.58 5.53
CA GLN A 91 9.90 0.14 5.46
C GLN A 91 9.89 1.18 4.32
N VAL A 92 9.33 0.83 3.16
CA VAL A 92 9.21 1.77 2.04
C VAL A 92 8.30 2.95 2.42
N MET A 93 7.18 2.68 3.09
CA MET A 93 6.30 3.76 3.59
C MET A 93 7.04 4.67 4.56
N ARG A 94 7.88 4.08 5.43
CA ARG A 94 8.66 4.81 6.44
C ARG A 94 9.62 5.81 5.81
N GLU A 95 10.14 5.53 4.65
CA GLU A 95 11.06 6.43 3.94
C GLU A 95 10.42 7.79 3.66
N PHE A 96 9.14 7.79 3.30
CA PHE A 96 8.45 8.98 2.82
C PHE A 96 7.46 9.57 3.82
N ALA A 97 6.81 8.73 4.62
CA ALA A 97 5.65 9.16 5.41
C ALA A 97 5.55 8.40 6.75
N PRO A 98 6.39 8.75 7.75
CA PRO A 98 6.36 8.05 9.05
C PRO A 98 5.00 8.08 9.74
N GLN A 99 4.15 9.07 9.42
CA GLN A 99 2.82 9.23 10.02
C GLN A 99 1.69 8.85 9.06
N LEU A 100 1.99 8.06 8.03
CA LEU A 100 1.01 7.64 7.03
C LEU A 100 -0.16 6.91 7.69
N GLU A 101 -1.38 7.28 7.34
CA GLU A 101 -2.55 6.51 7.71
C GLU A 101 -2.66 5.31 6.78
N VAL A 102 -2.69 4.11 7.35
CA VAL A 102 -2.79 2.86 6.59
C VAL A 102 -4.14 2.24 6.89
N ILE A 103 -4.96 2.12 5.85
CA ILE A 103 -6.34 1.61 5.94
C ILE A 103 -6.36 0.22 5.31
N CYS A 104 -6.46 -0.81 6.16
CA CYS A 104 -6.42 -2.20 5.72
C CYS A 104 -7.84 -2.74 5.62
N LEU A 105 -8.19 -3.31 4.46
CA LEU A 105 -9.51 -3.86 4.23
C LEU A 105 -9.47 -5.39 4.25
N ASN A 106 -10.62 -5.99 4.61
CA ASN A 106 -10.87 -7.42 4.42
C ASN A 106 -11.85 -7.62 3.26
N ALA A 107 -12.21 -8.88 2.97
CA ALA A 107 -13.12 -9.22 1.88
C ALA A 107 -14.51 -8.60 2.03
N ALA A 108 -14.95 -8.37 3.26
CA ALA A 108 -16.26 -7.77 3.55
C ALA A 108 -16.24 -6.24 3.42
N GLY A 109 -15.09 -5.64 3.17
CA GLY A 109 -14.96 -4.19 3.08
C GLY A 109 -14.87 -3.49 4.42
N GLU A 110 -14.74 -4.25 5.50
CA GLU A 110 -14.47 -3.68 6.81
C GLU A 110 -13.05 -3.12 6.85
N GLU A 111 -12.80 -2.14 7.72
CA GLU A 111 -11.49 -1.50 7.76
C GLU A 111 -10.84 -1.54 9.13
N LEU A 112 -9.52 -1.68 9.11
CA LEU A 112 -8.64 -1.47 10.25
C LEU A 112 -7.70 -0.34 9.86
N ALA A 113 -7.83 0.81 10.50
CA ALA A 113 -7.01 1.99 10.20
C ALA A 113 -5.96 2.17 11.29
N LEU A 114 -4.71 2.22 10.90
CA LEU A 114 -3.55 2.36 11.78
C LEU A 114 -2.61 3.41 11.20
N THR A 115 -1.81 4.02 12.06
CA THR A 115 -0.69 4.83 11.59
C THR A 115 0.51 3.93 11.33
N LEU A 116 1.42 4.38 10.48
CA LEU A 116 2.64 3.61 10.20
C LEU A 116 3.48 3.38 11.47
N ASP A 117 3.50 4.34 12.39
CA ASP A 117 4.18 4.17 13.69
C ASP A 117 3.67 2.96 14.46
N GLN A 118 2.37 2.66 14.37
CA GLN A 118 1.79 1.50 15.03
C GLN A 118 2.19 0.19 14.33
N LEU A 119 2.40 0.25 13.01
CA LEU A 119 2.76 -0.92 12.21
C LEU A 119 4.26 -1.19 12.19
N LEU A 120 5.07 -0.17 12.42
CA LEU A 120 6.54 -0.29 12.38
C LEU A 120 7.15 0.56 13.51
N PRO A 121 6.98 0.15 14.78
CA PRO A 121 7.53 0.89 15.91
C PRO A 121 9.06 0.79 15.93
N TYR A 122 9.72 1.83 16.47
CA TYR A 122 11.19 1.89 16.58
C TYR A 122 11.88 1.64 15.25
N SER A 123 11.39 2.28 14.19
CA SER A 123 11.84 1.98 12.83
C SER A 123 13.07 2.77 12.42
N PHE A 124 13.90 2.16 11.61
CA PHE A 124 15.02 2.82 10.94
C PHE A 124 14.48 3.70 9.81
N GLY A 125 15.04 4.89 9.63
CA GLY A 125 14.62 5.80 8.57
C GLY A 125 15.76 6.69 8.09
N PRO A 126 15.48 7.55 7.09
CA PRO A 126 16.53 8.35 6.43
C PRO A 126 17.22 9.34 7.37
N GLU A 127 16.59 9.75 8.47
CA GLU A 127 17.20 10.66 9.44
C GLU A 127 18.45 10.07 10.09
N TYR A 128 18.59 8.75 10.12
CA TYR A 128 19.78 8.09 10.68
C TYR A 128 21.00 8.20 9.76
N LEU A 129 20.77 8.54 8.49
CA LEU A 129 21.84 8.61 7.48
C LEU A 129 22.17 10.04 7.04
N LYS A 130 21.53 11.02 7.63
CA LYS A 130 21.73 12.44 7.31
C LYS A 130 22.53 13.17 8.36
#